data_c5a95bb29d358f130d633972d9cfcaa8
#
_entry.id   c5a95bb29d358f130d633972d9cfcaa8
#
_cell.length_a   1.000
_cell.length_b   1.000
_cell.length_c   1.000
_cell.angle_alpha   90.00
_cell.angle_beta   90.00
_cell.angle_gamma   90.00
#
_symmetry.space_group_name_H-M   'P 1'
#
loop_
_entity.id
_entity.type
_entity.pdbx_description
1 polymer ?
#
loop_
_entity_poly.entity_id
_entity_poly.type
_entity_poly.pdbx_seq_one_letter_code
_entity_poly.pdbx_strand_id
1 'polypeptide(L)'
;MFKIPHIAPDRLPSVLRLMPKAELHVHIEGTLEPELIFKLAQRNHVSLPYASVEALRAAYQFSDLQSFLDLYYAGASVLLHEQDFFDMAWAYLDKAAADNVVHAEIFFDPQTHTARGVPMETIVKGLHHACQRAHQEFGLSAKLILCFLRHLSEEDAFATLEQALPWMDKFIGVGLDSSELGHPPE
;
A
#
# COMPACT_ATOMS: atom_id res chain seq x y z
N MET A 1 -23.08 22.00 20.71
CA MET A 1 -21.74 21.62 21.17
C MET A 1 -21.86 20.20 21.71
N PHE A 2 -21.32 19.20 21.00
CA PHE A 2 -21.33 17.80 21.44
C PHE A 2 -20.40 17.66 22.65
N LYS A 3 -20.95 17.22 23.81
CA LYS A 3 -20.11 16.85 24.94
C LYS A 3 -19.55 15.45 24.69
N ILE A 4 -18.26 15.35 24.46
CA ILE A 4 -17.57 14.05 24.43
C ILE A 4 -17.67 13.47 25.84
N PRO A 5 -18.29 12.28 26.04
CA PRO A 5 -18.39 11.67 27.37
C PRO A 5 -16.98 11.37 27.90
N HIS A 6 -16.76 11.62 29.18
CA HIS A 6 -15.51 11.27 29.84
C HIS A 6 -15.37 9.74 29.90
N ILE A 7 -14.33 9.19 29.26
CA ILE A 7 -14.01 7.77 29.29
C ILE A 7 -13.00 7.54 30.43
N ALA A 8 -13.33 6.66 31.36
CA ALA A 8 -12.41 6.28 32.42
C ALA A 8 -11.14 5.63 31.84
N PRO A 9 -9.92 5.94 32.36
CA PRO A 9 -8.66 5.47 31.80
C PRO A 9 -8.55 3.95 31.62
N ASP A 10 -9.13 3.17 32.53
CA ASP A 10 -9.17 1.70 32.48
C ASP A 10 -10.04 1.16 31.35
N ARG A 11 -11.01 1.93 30.85
CA ARG A 11 -11.89 1.58 29.73
C ARG A 11 -11.35 2.02 28.38
N LEU A 12 -10.39 2.94 28.35
CA LEU A 12 -9.87 3.54 27.12
C LEU A 12 -9.36 2.49 26.09
N PRO A 13 -8.58 1.46 26.48
CA PRO A 13 -8.13 0.43 25.52
C PRO A 13 -9.29 -0.33 24.88
N SER A 14 -10.33 -0.64 25.62
CA SER A 14 -11.51 -1.34 25.10
C SER A 14 -12.33 -0.45 24.16
N VAL A 15 -12.48 0.83 24.48
CA VAL A 15 -13.17 1.80 23.62
C VAL A 15 -12.40 1.99 22.31
N LEU A 16 -11.08 2.18 22.35
CA LEU A 16 -10.24 2.34 21.16
C LEU A 16 -10.30 1.11 20.24
N ARG A 17 -10.34 -0.09 20.82
CA ARG A 17 -10.46 -1.34 20.05
C ARG A 17 -11.80 -1.45 19.36
N LEU A 18 -12.90 -1.09 20.02
CA LEU A 18 -14.27 -1.22 19.51
C LEU A 18 -14.70 -0.05 18.63
N MET A 19 -14.01 1.09 18.71
CA MET A 19 -14.34 2.27 17.92
C MET A 19 -14.08 2.00 16.45
N PRO A 20 -15.05 2.21 15.54
CA PRO A 20 -14.81 2.12 14.12
C PRO A 20 -13.83 3.22 13.68
N LYS A 21 -12.90 2.85 12.79
CA LYS A 21 -11.83 3.72 12.29
C LYS A 21 -11.88 3.81 10.78
N ALA A 22 -11.33 4.89 10.23
CA ALA A 22 -11.05 5.04 8.82
C ALA A 22 -9.56 5.28 8.63
N GLU A 23 -8.94 4.56 7.68
CA GLU A 23 -7.58 4.81 7.20
C GLU A 23 -7.70 5.52 5.85
N LEU A 24 -7.39 6.83 5.81
CA LEU A 24 -7.60 7.64 4.62
C LEU A 24 -6.31 7.89 3.82
N HIS A 25 -5.17 7.36 4.28
CA HIS A 25 -3.90 7.59 3.61
C HIS A 25 -2.91 6.46 3.94
N VAL A 26 -2.92 5.42 3.13
CA VAL A 26 -1.96 4.31 3.22
C VAL A 26 -1.42 3.95 1.84
N HIS A 27 -0.09 3.93 1.69
CA HIS A 27 0.58 3.42 0.50
C HIS A 27 0.77 1.92 0.66
N ILE A 28 0.12 1.14 -0.21
CA ILE A 28 -0.02 -0.30 -0.02
C ILE A 28 1.33 -1.04 -0.06
N GLU A 29 2.25 -0.62 -0.90
CA GLU A 29 3.59 -1.21 -0.97
C GLU A 29 4.35 -1.03 0.34
N GLY A 30 4.12 0.08 1.06
CA GLY A 30 4.69 0.36 2.37
C GLY A 30 4.16 -0.52 3.50
N THR A 31 3.07 -1.25 3.27
CA THR A 31 2.50 -2.20 4.24
C THR A 31 3.16 -3.57 4.21
N LEU A 32 4.05 -3.83 3.23
CA LEU A 32 4.78 -5.08 3.12
C LEU A 32 5.65 -5.33 4.35
N GLU A 33 5.35 -6.39 5.08
CA GLU A 33 6.18 -6.81 6.21
C GLU A 33 7.33 -7.71 5.76
N PRO A 34 8.46 -7.73 6.48
CA PRO A 34 9.63 -8.53 6.12
C PRO A 34 9.34 -9.99 5.85
N GLU A 35 8.45 -10.63 6.61
CA GLU A 35 8.05 -12.02 6.44
C GLU A 35 7.36 -12.26 5.09
N LEU A 36 6.47 -11.35 4.71
CA LEU A 36 5.76 -11.45 3.44
C LEU A 36 6.72 -11.18 2.27
N ILE A 37 7.61 -10.18 2.40
CA ILE A 37 8.63 -9.89 1.38
C ILE A 37 9.48 -11.14 1.12
N PHE A 38 10.00 -11.83 2.15
CA PHE A 38 10.78 -13.04 1.99
C PHE A 38 10.00 -14.21 1.39
N LYS A 39 8.73 -14.38 1.80
CA LYS A 39 7.83 -15.40 1.23
C LYS A 39 7.60 -15.16 -0.27
N LEU A 40 7.34 -13.92 -0.68
CA LEU A 40 7.14 -13.54 -2.07
C LEU A 40 8.44 -13.65 -2.88
N ALA A 41 9.57 -13.21 -2.33
CA ALA A 41 10.88 -13.35 -2.94
C ALA A 41 11.21 -14.82 -3.24
N GLN A 42 10.94 -15.73 -2.30
CA GLN A 42 11.13 -17.17 -2.50
C GLN A 42 10.19 -17.71 -3.61
N ARG A 43 8.91 -17.33 -3.58
CA ARG A 43 7.91 -17.74 -4.58
C ARG A 43 8.30 -17.33 -5.98
N ASN A 44 8.80 -16.09 -6.11
CA ASN A 44 9.07 -15.45 -7.38
C ASN A 44 10.55 -15.54 -7.81
N HIS A 45 11.38 -16.26 -7.05
CA HIS A 45 12.82 -16.41 -7.29
C HIS A 45 13.55 -15.06 -7.40
N VAL A 46 13.11 -14.05 -6.61
CA VAL A 46 13.74 -12.73 -6.53
C VAL A 46 14.82 -12.76 -5.44
N SER A 47 16.02 -12.29 -5.79
CA SER A 47 17.12 -12.13 -4.82
C SER A 47 16.94 -10.82 -4.06
N LEU A 48 16.93 -10.88 -2.73
CA LEU A 48 16.88 -9.70 -1.87
C LEU A 48 18.30 -9.32 -1.42
N PRO A 49 18.57 -8.01 -1.20
CA PRO A 49 19.85 -7.55 -0.67
C PRO A 49 20.03 -7.86 0.85
N TYR A 50 19.08 -8.53 1.47
CA TYR A 50 19.06 -8.86 2.89
C TYR A 50 19.15 -10.38 3.08
N ALA A 51 19.99 -10.80 4.02
CA ALA A 51 20.25 -12.22 4.27
C ALA A 51 19.12 -12.94 5.03
N SER A 52 18.30 -12.21 5.79
CA SER A 52 17.21 -12.77 6.59
C SER A 52 16.11 -11.73 6.88
N VAL A 53 14.98 -12.22 7.37
CA VAL A 53 13.85 -11.40 7.86
C VAL A 53 14.33 -10.43 8.96
N GLU A 54 15.18 -10.91 9.87
CA GLU A 54 15.73 -10.10 10.98
C GLU A 54 16.65 -8.99 10.45
N ALA A 55 17.47 -9.29 9.44
CA ALA A 55 18.34 -8.31 8.79
C ALA A 55 17.52 -7.23 8.08
N LEU A 56 16.46 -7.61 7.38
CA LEU A 56 15.53 -6.67 6.76
C LEU A 56 14.82 -5.83 7.82
N ARG A 57 14.33 -6.44 8.90
CA ARG A 57 13.67 -5.71 10.00
C ARG A 57 14.61 -4.72 10.68
N ALA A 58 15.89 -5.07 10.84
CA ALA A 58 16.89 -4.15 11.39
C ALA A 58 17.18 -2.95 10.46
N ALA A 59 16.94 -3.08 9.16
CA ALA A 59 17.10 -2.00 8.19
C ALA A 59 15.96 -0.96 8.24
N TYR A 60 14.87 -1.22 8.97
CA TYR A 60 13.77 -0.26 9.19
C TYR A 60 14.16 0.85 10.18
N GLN A 61 15.36 1.41 10.01
CA GLN A 61 15.87 2.55 10.79
C GLN A 61 16.22 3.67 9.78
N PHE A 62 15.27 4.54 9.53
CA PHE A 62 15.39 5.57 8.50
C PHE A 62 15.98 6.85 9.09
N SER A 63 16.89 7.50 8.35
CA SER A 63 17.43 8.82 8.68
C SER A 63 16.72 9.95 7.91
N ASP A 64 16.14 9.62 6.76
CA ASP A 64 15.48 10.55 5.85
C ASP A 64 14.49 9.81 4.94
N LEU A 65 13.75 10.57 4.12
CA LEU A 65 12.78 10.01 3.17
C LEU A 65 13.45 9.08 2.15
N GLN A 66 14.67 9.41 1.67
CA GLN A 66 15.31 8.60 0.64
C GLN A 66 15.69 7.22 1.16
N SER A 67 16.23 7.12 2.37
CA SER A 67 16.56 5.82 2.99
C SER A 67 15.32 4.95 3.23
N PHE A 68 14.16 5.56 3.49
CA PHE A 68 12.88 4.87 3.52
C PHE A 68 12.47 4.37 2.13
N LEU A 69 12.53 5.23 1.10
CA LEU A 69 12.13 4.88 -0.27
C LEU A 69 13.00 3.77 -0.86
N ASP A 70 14.31 3.75 -0.58
CA ASP A 70 15.23 2.71 -1.04
C ASP A 70 14.78 1.32 -0.53
N LEU A 71 14.37 1.23 0.73
CA LEU A 71 13.86 0.00 1.31
C LEU A 71 12.46 -0.34 0.80
N TYR A 72 11.60 0.66 0.64
CA TYR A 72 10.26 0.54 0.08
C TYR A 72 10.30 -0.08 -1.32
N TYR A 73 11.13 0.46 -2.23
CA TYR A 73 11.25 -0.06 -3.58
C TYR A 73 11.94 -1.43 -3.65
N ALA A 74 12.92 -1.68 -2.76
CA ALA A 74 13.52 -3.01 -2.63
C ALA A 74 12.46 -4.06 -2.22
N GLY A 75 11.60 -3.71 -1.25
CA GLY A 75 10.48 -4.55 -0.83
C GLY A 75 9.47 -4.78 -1.96
N ALA A 76 9.07 -3.72 -2.67
CA ALA A 76 8.12 -3.80 -3.77
C ALA A 76 8.62 -4.63 -4.96
N SER A 77 9.95 -4.84 -5.08
CA SER A 77 10.55 -5.62 -6.18
C SER A 77 10.08 -7.07 -6.27
N VAL A 78 9.57 -7.64 -5.18
CA VAL A 78 9.07 -9.02 -5.12
C VAL A 78 7.69 -9.22 -5.73
N LEU A 79 6.96 -8.13 -6.02
CA LEU A 79 5.60 -8.14 -6.57
C LEU A 79 5.65 -8.27 -8.09
N LEU A 80 5.32 -9.46 -8.63
CA LEU A 80 5.41 -9.78 -10.06
C LEU A 80 4.09 -10.28 -10.65
N HIS A 81 3.26 -10.94 -9.85
CA HIS A 81 2.05 -11.62 -10.29
C HIS A 81 0.81 -11.09 -9.57
N GLU A 82 -0.36 -11.23 -10.17
CA GLU A 82 -1.64 -10.80 -9.60
C GLU A 82 -1.82 -11.28 -8.14
N GLN A 83 -1.41 -12.54 -7.87
CA GLN A 83 -1.47 -13.11 -6.53
C GLN A 83 -0.57 -12.38 -5.51
N ASP A 84 0.55 -11.77 -5.95
CA ASP A 84 1.44 -11.05 -5.05
C ASP A 84 0.79 -9.75 -4.57
N PHE A 85 0.14 -9.02 -5.48
CA PHE A 85 -0.61 -7.81 -5.16
C PHE A 85 -1.83 -8.11 -4.31
N PHE A 86 -2.51 -9.23 -4.60
CA PHE A 86 -3.58 -9.71 -3.73
C PHE A 86 -3.07 -10.02 -2.32
N ASP A 87 -2.00 -10.82 -2.18
CA ASP A 87 -1.46 -11.24 -0.89
C ASP A 87 -0.99 -10.02 -0.05
N MET A 88 -0.36 -9.02 -0.69
CA MET A 88 0.04 -7.78 -0.04
C MET A 88 -1.17 -7.01 0.49
N ALA A 89 -2.14 -6.72 -0.37
CA ALA A 89 -3.31 -5.96 0.03
C ALA A 89 -4.17 -6.72 1.05
N TRP A 90 -4.28 -8.04 0.90
CA TRP A 90 -5.01 -8.88 1.85
C TRP A 90 -4.37 -8.87 3.24
N ALA A 91 -3.04 -8.97 3.33
CA ALA A 91 -2.31 -8.93 4.61
C ALA A 91 -2.55 -7.61 5.37
N TYR A 92 -2.62 -6.49 4.65
CA TYR A 92 -2.99 -5.19 5.23
C TYR A 92 -4.46 -5.17 5.67
N LEU A 93 -5.38 -5.55 4.78
CA LEU A 93 -6.83 -5.46 5.01
C LEU A 93 -7.31 -6.37 6.16
N ASP A 94 -6.72 -7.56 6.31
CA ASP A 94 -6.98 -8.47 7.42
C ASP A 94 -6.60 -7.83 8.78
N LYS A 95 -5.44 -7.19 8.86
CA LYS A 95 -5.02 -6.44 10.05
C LYS A 95 -5.88 -5.22 10.32
N ALA A 96 -6.21 -4.45 9.28
CA ALA A 96 -7.08 -3.30 9.37
C ALA A 96 -8.47 -3.68 9.92
N ALA A 97 -9.03 -4.80 9.44
CA ALA A 97 -10.29 -5.33 9.93
C ALA A 97 -10.19 -5.76 11.41
N ALA A 98 -9.10 -6.41 11.81
CA ALA A 98 -8.87 -6.79 13.22
C ALA A 98 -8.78 -5.56 14.14
N ASP A 99 -8.31 -4.42 13.63
CA ASP A 99 -8.28 -3.13 14.33
C ASP A 99 -9.58 -2.32 14.22
N ASN A 100 -10.64 -2.93 13.68
CA ASN A 100 -11.94 -2.30 13.48
C ASN A 100 -11.90 -1.08 12.53
N VAL A 101 -11.06 -1.14 11.50
CA VAL A 101 -11.10 -0.22 10.36
C VAL A 101 -12.29 -0.62 9.49
N VAL A 102 -13.20 0.30 9.23
CA VAL A 102 -14.41 0.07 8.42
C VAL A 102 -14.30 0.67 7.02
N HIS A 103 -13.31 1.56 6.81
CA HIS A 103 -13.03 2.19 5.53
C HIS A 103 -11.55 2.45 5.36
N ALA A 104 -10.99 2.14 4.18
CA ALA A 104 -9.60 2.42 3.81
C ALA A 104 -9.52 3.06 2.41
N GLU A 105 -8.67 4.09 2.26
CA GLU A 105 -8.28 4.69 0.99
C GLU A 105 -6.81 4.35 0.74
N ILE A 106 -6.56 3.56 -0.29
CA ILE A 106 -5.30 2.86 -0.54
C ILE A 106 -4.63 3.44 -1.77
N PHE A 107 -3.50 4.09 -1.56
CA PHE A 107 -2.61 4.57 -2.61
C PHE A 107 -1.73 3.41 -3.12
N PHE A 108 -1.45 3.37 -4.41
CA PHE A 108 -0.55 2.41 -5.02
C PHE A 108 0.23 3.02 -6.19
N ASP A 109 1.45 2.54 -6.43
CA ASP A 109 2.44 3.10 -7.34
C ASP A 109 2.62 2.23 -8.59
N PRO A 110 1.74 2.32 -9.61
CA PRO A 110 1.85 1.44 -10.77
C PRO A 110 3.19 1.58 -11.50
N GLN A 111 3.79 2.78 -11.58
CA GLN A 111 5.05 3.03 -12.27
C GLN A 111 6.22 2.24 -11.66
N THR A 112 6.22 2.02 -10.34
CA THR A 112 7.19 1.16 -9.63
C THR A 112 7.21 -0.26 -10.19
N HIS A 113 6.08 -0.75 -10.67
CA HIS A 113 5.91 -2.11 -11.17
C HIS A 113 5.98 -2.18 -12.69
N THR A 114 5.33 -1.26 -13.42
CA THR A 114 5.32 -1.25 -14.89
C THR A 114 6.70 -1.02 -15.47
N ALA A 115 7.56 -0.22 -14.82
CA ALA A 115 8.97 -0.04 -15.19
C ALA A 115 9.78 -1.36 -15.18
N ARG A 116 9.32 -2.38 -14.42
CA ARG A 116 9.90 -3.74 -14.35
C ARG A 116 9.18 -4.74 -15.26
N GLY A 117 8.24 -4.28 -16.09
CA GLY A 117 7.48 -5.11 -17.02
C GLY A 117 6.25 -5.79 -16.43
N VAL A 118 5.82 -5.44 -15.22
CA VAL A 118 4.56 -5.93 -14.63
C VAL A 118 3.38 -5.18 -15.28
N PRO A 119 2.43 -5.86 -15.93
CA PRO A 119 1.29 -5.18 -16.56
C PRO A 119 0.40 -4.45 -15.55
N MET A 120 -0.15 -3.29 -15.93
CA MET A 120 -1.15 -2.54 -15.15
C MET A 120 -2.32 -3.44 -14.71
N GLU A 121 -2.79 -4.28 -15.61
CA GLU A 121 -3.86 -5.26 -15.34
C GLU A 121 -3.56 -6.17 -14.14
N THR A 122 -2.34 -6.67 -14.07
CA THR A 122 -1.86 -7.56 -12.99
C THR A 122 -1.95 -6.86 -11.63
N ILE A 123 -1.50 -5.61 -11.57
CA ILE A 123 -1.52 -4.78 -10.35
C ILE A 123 -2.96 -4.53 -9.90
N VAL A 124 -3.76 -3.97 -10.81
CA VAL A 124 -5.13 -3.54 -10.50
C VAL A 124 -6.02 -4.70 -10.13
N LYS A 125 -5.92 -5.84 -10.84
CA LYS A 125 -6.72 -7.03 -10.52
C LYS A 125 -6.39 -7.57 -9.14
N GLY A 126 -5.12 -7.72 -8.81
CA GLY A 126 -4.72 -8.23 -7.49
C GLY A 126 -5.22 -7.36 -6.35
N LEU A 127 -4.99 -6.05 -6.43
CA LEU A 127 -5.45 -5.09 -5.42
C LEU A 127 -6.98 -5.07 -5.31
N HIS A 128 -7.68 -4.98 -6.44
CA HIS A 128 -9.14 -4.92 -6.47
C HIS A 128 -9.80 -6.19 -5.92
N HIS A 129 -9.29 -7.37 -6.26
CA HIS A 129 -9.78 -8.64 -5.71
C HIS A 129 -9.63 -8.70 -4.19
N ALA A 130 -8.52 -8.20 -3.63
CA ALA A 130 -8.34 -8.13 -2.18
C ALA A 130 -9.35 -7.18 -1.53
N CYS A 131 -9.59 -6.00 -2.14
CA CYS A 131 -10.61 -5.05 -1.66
C CYS A 131 -12.02 -5.65 -1.69
N GLN A 132 -12.38 -6.36 -2.77
CA GLN A 132 -13.67 -7.03 -2.88
C GLN A 132 -13.85 -8.11 -1.80
N ARG A 133 -12.80 -8.92 -1.58
CA ARG A 133 -12.83 -9.97 -0.58
C ARG A 133 -12.94 -9.38 0.84
N ALA A 134 -12.22 -8.32 1.16
CA ALA A 134 -12.33 -7.65 2.47
C ALA A 134 -13.73 -7.10 2.72
N HIS A 135 -14.38 -6.59 1.66
CA HIS A 135 -15.78 -6.17 1.77
C HIS A 135 -16.71 -7.36 2.05
N GLN A 136 -16.51 -8.48 1.38
CA GLN A 136 -17.34 -9.69 1.55
C GLN A 136 -17.16 -10.35 2.93
N GLU A 137 -15.92 -10.44 3.41
CA GLU A 137 -15.60 -11.17 4.65
C GLU A 137 -15.75 -10.29 5.91
N PHE A 138 -15.41 -9.01 5.82
CA PHE A 138 -15.33 -8.11 6.98
C PHE A 138 -16.31 -6.92 6.92
N GLY A 139 -16.96 -6.69 5.77
CA GLY A 139 -17.75 -5.48 5.54
C GLY A 139 -16.88 -4.21 5.40
N LEU A 140 -15.54 -4.36 5.31
CA LEU A 140 -14.61 -3.26 5.18
C LEU A 140 -14.69 -2.66 3.77
N SER A 141 -14.96 -1.35 3.67
CA SER A 141 -14.91 -0.61 2.41
C SER A 141 -13.47 -0.22 2.11
N ALA A 142 -12.90 -0.70 1.00
CA ALA A 142 -11.57 -0.29 0.55
C ALA A 142 -11.65 0.33 -0.83
N LYS A 143 -10.92 1.43 -1.05
CA LYS A 143 -10.87 2.19 -2.30
C LYS A 143 -9.44 2.40 -2.75
N LEU A 144 -9.21 2.37 -4.07
CA LEU A 144 -7.87 2.55 -4.64
C LEU A 144 -7.68 3.97 -5.16
N ILE A 145 -6.48 4.51 -4.97
CA ILE A 145 -6.01 5.80 -5.50
C ILE A 145 -4.72 5.52 -6.27
N LEU A 146 -4.69 5.86 -7.55
CA LEU A 146 -3.54 5.66 -8.42
C LEU A 146 -2.54 6.80 -8.22
N CYS A 147 -1.28 6.50 -7.88
CA CYS A 147 -0.22 7.49 -7.71
C CYS A 147 0.66 7.62 -8.95
N PHE A 148 1.18 8.85 -9.13
CA PHE A 148 2.26 9.15 -10.05
C PHE A 148 3.52 9.45 -9.25
N LEU A 149 4.66 8.94 -9.70
CA LEU A 149 5.95 9.18 -9.07
C LEU A 149 6.50 10.54 -9.51
N ARG A 150 6.57 11.51 -8.60
CA ARG A 150 6.92 12.92 -8.88
C ARG A 150 8.33 13.14 -9.44
N HIS A 151 9.21 12.18 -9.29
CA HIS A 151 10.57 12.24 -9.85
C HIS A 151 10.64 11.83 -11.32
N LEU A 152 9.54 11.30 -11.88
CA LEU A 152 9.38 11.00 -13.30
C LEU A 152 8.79 12.20 -14.05
N SER A 153 8.78 12.14 -15.38
CA SER A 153 8.29 13.21 -16.22
C SER A 153 6.75 13.28 -16.25
N GLU A 154 6.23 14.43 -16.68
CA GLU A 154 4.79 14.60 -16.94
C GLU A 154 4.31 13.63 -18.02
N GLU A 155 5.12 13.39 -19.05
CA GLU A 155 4.83 12.43 -20.12
C GLU A 155 4.68 11.00 -19.56
N ASP A 156 5.53 10.60 -18.61
CA ASP A 156 5.41 9.30 -17.92
C ASP A 156 4.12 9.20 -17.12
N ALA A 157 3.70 10.29 -16.47
CA ALA A 157 2.43 10.33 -15.75
C ALA A 157 1.24 10.18 -16.69
N PHE A 158 1.22 10.89 -17.84
CA PHE A 158 0.16 10.73 -18.86
C PHE A 158 0.18 9.33 -19.48
N ALA A 159 1.32 8.76 -19.79
CA ALA A 159 1.42 7.39 -20.30
C ALA A 159 0.88 6.36 -19.29
N THR A 160 1.11 6.59 -18.00
CA THR A 160 0.56 5.77 -16.93
C THR A 160 -0.96 5.91 -16.84
N LEU A 161 -1.47 7.13 -16.93
CA LEU A 161 -2.90 7.39 -16.94
C LEU A 161 -3.59 6.72 -18.13
N GLU A 162 -3.00 6.79 -19.34
CA GLU A 162 -3.51 6.11 -20.54
C GLU A 162 -3.60 4.59 -20.33
N GLN A 163 -2.57 3.97 -19.73
CA GLN A 163 -2.60 2.55 -19.37
C GLN A 163 -3.68 2.22 -18.32
N ALA A 164 -4.01 3.17 -17.46
CA ALA A 164 -5.02 2.99 -16.41
C ALA A 164 -6.46 3.20 -16.90
N LEU A 165 -6.69 3.85 -18.06
CA LEU A 165 -8.04 4.16 -18.59
C LEU A 165 -9.00 2.95 -18.59
N PRO A 166 -8.60 1.73 -18.98
CA PRO A 166 -9.49 0.57 -18.94
C PRO A 166 -9.98 0.19 -17.53
N TRP A 167 -9.34 0.73 -16.48
CA TRP A 167 -9.54 0.38 -15.07
C TRP A 167 -10.08 1.56 -14.23
N MET A 168 -10.47 2.66 -14.87
CA MET A 168 -10.89 3.89 -14.17
C MET A 168 -12.07 3.69 -13.21
N ASP A 169 -12.91 2.70 -13.44
CA ASP A 169 -14.00 2.32 -12.53
C ASP A 169 -13.52 1.66 -11.22
N LYS A 170 -12.23 1.34 -11.10
CA LYS A 170 -11.60 0.74 -9.92
C LYS A 170 -10.95 1.78 -8.99
N PHE A 171 -10.78 3.01 -9.46
CA PHE A 171 -10.10 4.07 -8.71
C PHE A 171 -11.07 5.18 -8.32
N ILE A 172 -10.84 5.81 -7.16
CA ILE A 172 -11.62 6.98 -6.72
C ILE A 172 -10.86 8.30 -6.91
N GLY A 173 -9.58 8.24 -7.26
CA GLY A 173 -8.74 9.42 -7.42
C GLY A 173 -7.35 9.10 -7.90
N VAL A 174 -6.54 10.15 -8.02
CA VAL A 174 -5.12 10.10 -8.33
C VAL A 174 -4.31 10.79 -7.22
N GLY A 175 -3.06 10.36 -7.04
CA GLY A 175 -2.12 10.92 -6.09
C GLY A 175 -0.78 11.24 -6.75
N LEU A 176 0.07 11.95 -6.01
CA LEU A 176 1.45 12.28 -6.40
C LEU A 176 2.35 12.03 -5.19
N ASP A 177 3.36 11.19 -5.34
CA ASP A 177 4.23 10.77 -4.24
C ASP A 177 5.69 10.55 -4.64
N SER A 178 6.47 9.79 -3.85
CA SER A 178 7.88 9.49 -4.05
C SER A 178 8.83 10.61 -3.60
N SER A 179 10.03 10.70 -4.21
CA SER A 179 11.12 11.59 -3.78
C SER A 179 10.77 13.06 -3.96
N GLU A 180 10.66 13.79 -2.85
CA GLU A 180 10.34 15.23 -2.85
C GLU A 180 11.56 16.12 -3.07
N LEU A 181 12.74 15.65 -2.65
CA LEU A 181 13.98 16.41 -2.79
C LEU A 181 14.35 16.62 -4.26
N GLY A 182 14.34 17.86 -4.72
CA GLY A 182 14.57 18.23 -6.12
C GLY A 182 13.32 18.14 -7.02
N HIS A 183 12.19 17.73 -6.48
CA HIS A 183 10.90 17.56 -7.19
C HIS A 183 9.75 18.23 -6.43
N PRO A 184 9.83 19.55 -6.16
CA PRO A 184 8.77 20.26 -5.44
C PRO A 184 7.48 20.30 -6.29
N PRO A 185 6.31 20.49 -5.66
CA PRO A 185 5.10 20.82 -6.39
C PRO A 185 5.28 22.22 -7.02
N GLU A 186 5.00 22.34 -8.32
CA GLU A 186 4.97 23.61 -9.04
C GLU A 186 3.56 24.20 -9.07
#